data_ab1d8c1d027ef5aaf11ace0d4a3d53c0
#
_entry.id   ab1d8c1d027ef5aaf11ace0d4a3d53c0
#
_cell.length_a   1.000
_cell.length_b   1.000
_cell.length_c   1.000
_cell.angle_alpha   90.00
_cell.angle_beta   90.00
_cell.angle_gamma   90.00
#
_symmetry.space_group_name_H-M   'P 1'
#
loop_
_entity.id
_entity.type
_entity.pdbx_description
1 polymer ?
#
loop_
_entity_poly.entity_id
_entity_poly.type
_entity_poly.pdbx_seq_one_letter_code
_entity_poly.pdbx_strand_id
1 'polypeptide(L)'
;IMSKDEYLITDTPLKALTVFAMPMILGSFFQQVYNMADSIIVGQFVGSSALAAVGACAALTNVFICVALGAGVGAGVLVSRYFGAREYGKMKTIVSTSLISFLLLSIVLGVFGLFFANSMMSGLQTPADILDDAVLYLRVYFVGFPFLFMYNILSTMFTSIGESKIPLGLLIFSSILNILMDLWM
;
A
#
# COMPACT_ATOMS: atom_id res chain seq x y z
N ILE A 1 -20.79 0.48 24.82
CA ILE A 1 -20.26 -0.44 23.81
C ILE A 1 -18.79 -0.59 24.12
N MET A 2 -18.44 -1.62 24.91
CA MET A 2 -17.05 -1.98 25.16
C MET A 2 -16.45 -2.42 23.82
N SER A 3 -15.42 -1.72 23.36
CA SER A 3 -14.81 -2.04 22.09
C SER A 3 -14.05 -3.36 22.22
N LYS A 4 -14.11 -4.18 21.18
CA LYS A 4 -13.41 -5.48 21.09
C LYS A 4 -11.88 -5.37 21.27
N ASP A 5 -11.36 -4.16 21.38
CA ASP A 5 -9.93 -3.83 21.35
C ASP A 5 -9.35 -3.59 22.76
N GLU A 6 -10.16 -3.79 23.80
CA GLU A 6 -9.72 -3.66 25.21
C GLU A 6 -8.66 -4.72 25.59
N TYR A 7 -8.55 -5.80 24.78
CA TYR A 7 -7.54 -6.84 25.00
C TYR A 7 -6.10 -6.33 24.86
N LEU A 8 -5.87 -5.26 24.07
CA LEU A 8 -4.54 -4.64 23.93
C LEU A 8 -4.06 -3.97 25.22
N ILE A 9 -4.99 -3.63 26.11
CA ILE A 9 -4.72 -2.92 27.37
C ILE A 9 -4.84 -3.86 28.57
N THR A 10 -5.70 -4.88 28.51
CA THR A 10 -6.07 -5.74 29.64
C THR A 10 -5.39 -7.10 29.64
N ASP A 11 -5.06 -7.66 28.47
CA ASP A 11 -4.42 -8.96 28.35
C ASP A 11 -2.89 -8.89 28.58
N THR A 12 -2.26 -10.06 28.77
CA THR A 12 -0.79 -10.15 28.85
C THR A 12 -0.16 -9.64 27.54
N PRO A 13 0.94 -8.89 27.61
CA PRO A 13 1.54 -8.26 26.42
C PRO A 13 1.83 -9.26 25.27
N LEU A 14 2.26 -10.47 25.61
CA LEU A 14 2.55 -11.50 24.60
C LEU A 14 1.28 -11.95 23.87
N LYS A 15 0.19 -12.18 24.59
CA LYS A 15 -1.10 -12.60 24.00
C LYS A 15 -1.69 -11.48 23.13
N ALA A 16 -1.68 -10.25 23.64
CA ALA A 16 -2.17 -9.09 22.92
C ALA A 16 -1.41 -8.87 21.61
N LEU A 17 -0.08 -8.94 21.64
CA LEU A 17 0.78 -8.83 20.45
C LEU A 17 0.53 -9.96 19.46
N THR A 18 0.38 -11.20 19.92
CA THR A 18 0.13 -12.34 19.01
C THR A 18 -1.22 -12.18 18.30
N VAL A 19 -2.28 -11.85 19.02
CA VAL A 19 -3.62 -11.65 18.45
C VAL A 19 -3.62 -10.49 17.44
N PHE A 20 -2.87 -9.43 17.72
CA PHE A 20 -2.72 -8.28 16.82
C PHE A 20 -1.85 -8.59 15.59
N ALA A 21 -0.74 -9.30 15.77
CA ALA A 21 0.22 -9.60 14.70
C ALA A 21 -0.31 -10.64 13.69
N MET A 22 -1.11 -11.61 14.14
CA MET A 22 -1.60 -12.69 13.26
C MET A 22 -2.34 -12.18 12.02
N PRO A 23 -3.32 -11.26 12.10
CA PRO A 23 -3.95 -10.70 10.90
C PRO A 23 -2.97 -9.97 9.98
N MET A 24 -1.97 -9.27 10.55
CA MET A 24 -0.96 -8.57 9.76
C MET A 24 -0.03 -9.54 9.01
N ILE A 25 0.40 -10.62 9.67
CA ILE A 25 1.22 -11.68 9.05
C ILE A 25 0.44 -12.35 7.93
N LEU A 26 -0.82 -12.72 8.19
CA LEU A 26 -1.71 -13.28 7.17
C LEU A 26 -1.91 -12.32 6.00
N GLY A 27 -2.12 -11.03 6.28
CA GLY A 27 -2.22 -10.01 5.23
C GLY A 27 -0.99 -9.94 4.35
N SER A 28 0.20 -9.91 4.95
CA SER A 28 1.47 -9.92 4.23
C SER A 28 1.66 -11.21 3.41
N PHE A 29 1.27 -12.35 3.95
CA PHE A 29 1.31 -13.63 3.24
C PHE A 29 0.38 -13.64 2.02
N PHE A 30 -0.87 -13.23 2.19
CA PHE A 30 -1.83 -13.13 1.08
C PHE A 30 -1.35 -12.14 0.00
N GLN A 31 -0.75 -11.02 0.39
CA GLN A 31 -0.18 -10.06 -0.55
C GLN A 31 0.96 -10.67 -1.37
N GLN A 32 1.82 -11.50 -0.76
CA GLN A 32 2.91 -12.17 -1.49
C GLN A 32 2.36 -13.24 -2.45
N VAL A 33 1.36 -14.02 -2.02
CA VAL A 33 0.68 -15.00 -2.90
C VAL A 33 0.03 -14.28 -4.08
N TYR A 34 -0.64 -13.16 -3.83
CA TYR A 34 -1.22 -12.33 -4.88
C TYR A 34 -0.15 -11.81 -5.86
N ASN A 35 0.94 -11.24 -5.38
CA ASN A 35 2.03 -10.75 -6.24
C ASN A 35 2.65 -11.87 -7.10
N MET A 36 2.74 -13.08 -6.54
CA MET A 36 3.17 -14.26 -7.32
C MET A 36 2.17 -14.63 -8.41
N ALA A 37 0.87 -14.68 -8.08
CA ALA A 37 -0.18 -15.01 -9.03
C ALA A 37 -0.21 -14.00 -10.19
N ASP A 38 -0.19 -12.71 -9.89
CA ASP A 38 -0.13 -11.63 -10.87
C ASP A 38 1.10 -11.77 -11.80
N SER A 39 2.29 -12.00 -11.23
CA SER A 39 3.52 -12.21 -12.02
C SER A 39 3.44 -13.44 -12.94
N ILE A 40 2.80 -14.52 -12.49
CA ILE A 40 2.59 -15.72 -13.31
C ILE A 40 1.61 -15.44 -14.46
N ILE A 41 0.51 -14.74 -14.17
CA ILE A 41 -0.50 -14.38 -15.18
C ILE A 41 0.13 -13.46 -16.24
N VAL A 42 0.80 -12.39 -15.84
CA VAL A 42 1.49 -11.47 -16.75
C VAL A 42 2.52 -12.22 -17.59
N GLY A 43 3.36 -13.06 -16.97
CA GLY A 43 4.39 -13.82 -17.68
C GLY A 43 3.87 -14.84 -18.68
N GLN A 44 2.72 -15.48 -18.40
CA GLN A 44 2.14 -16.52 -19.27
C GLN A 44 1.24 -15.95 -20.38
N PHE A 45 0.45 -14.93 -20.06
CA PHE A 45 -0.57 -14.42 -20.98
C PHE A 45 -0.13 -13.17 -21.75
N VAL A 46 0.66 -12.28 -21.15
CA VAL A 46 1.12 -11.04 -21.80
C VAL A 46 2.51 -11.20 -22.43
N GLY A 47 3.36 -12.04 -21.81
CA GLY A 47 4.68 -12.36 -22.35
C GLY A 47 5.86 -11.91 -21.49
N SER A 48 7.04 -12.40 -21.84
CA SER A 48 8.28 -12.15 -21.08
C SER A 48 8.75 -10.68 -21.12
N SER A 49 8.47 -9.95 -22.21
CA SER A 49 8.82 -8.53 -22.32
C SER A 49 8.03 -7.66 -21.34
N ALA A 50 6.71 -7.93 -21.21
CA ALA A 50 5.86 -7.24 -20.23
C ALA A 50 6.31 -7.53 -18.80
N LEU A 51 6.62 -8.79 -18.47
CA LEU A 51 7.15 -9.16 -17.16
C LEU A 51 8.49 -8.47 -16.87
N ALA A 52 9.37 -8.37 -17.87
CA ALA A 52 10.65 -7.65 -17.75
C ALA A 52 10.43 -6.14 -17.52
N ALA A 53 9.45 -5.52 -18.21
CA ALA A 53 9.09 -4.12 -18.01
C ALA A 53 8.57 -3.86 -16.59
N VAL A 54 7.67 -4.70 -16.08
CA VAL A 54 7.19 -4.63 -14.68
C VAL A 54 8.35 -4.78 -13.70
N GLY A 55 9.26 -5.74 -13.94
CA GLY A 55 10.44 -5.96 -13.12
C GLY A 55 11.39 -4.75 -13.11
N ALA A 56 11.59 -4.11 -14.25
CA ALA A 56 12.41 -2.89 -14.35
C ALA A 56 11.80 -1.71 -13.55
N CYS A 57 10.47 -1.61 -13.51
CA CYS A 57 9.77 -0.59 -12.73
C CYS A 57 9.75 -0.88 -11.22
N ALA A 58 9.96 -2.13 -10.80
CA ALA A 58 9.81 -2.54 -9.41
C ALA A 58 10.71 -1.76 -8.43
N ALA A 59 11.93 -1.42 -8.82
CA ALA A 59 12.83 -0.64 -7.98
C ALA A 59 12.28 0.77 -7.71
N LEU A 60 11.78 1.46 -8.74
CA LEU A 60 11.17 2.79 -8.60
C LEU A 60 9.88 2.74 -7.81
N THR A 61 8.98 1.82 -8.12
CA THR A 61 7.70 1.69 -7.41
C THR A 61 7.92 1.39 -5.92
N ASN A 62 8.91 0.55 -5.57
CA ASN A 62 9.27 0.29 -4.18
C ASN A 62 9.76 1.55 -3.45
N VAL A 63 10.56 2.40 -4.07
CA VAL A 63 11.00 3.67 -3.46
C VAL A 63 9.79 4.54 -3.10
N PHE A 64 8.83 4.69 -4.00
CA PHE A 64 7.62 5.47 -3.75
C PHE A 64 6.72 4.84 -2.68
N ILE A 65 6.60 3.51 -2.66
CA ILE A 65 5.88 2.79 -1.60
C ILE A 65 6.55 3.00 -0.24
N CYS A 66 7.89 2.95 -0.16
CA CYS A 66 8.63 3.20 1.07
C CYS A 66 8.41 4.62 1.60
N VAL A 67 8.33 5.63 0.72
CA VAL A 67 7.98 7.00 1.11
C VAL A 67 6.57 7.06 1.71
N ALA A 68 5.60 6.42 1.05
CA ALA A 68 4.22 6.34 1.55
C ALA A 68 4.14 5.66 2.91
N LEU A 69 4.79 4.50 3.06
CA LEU A 69 4.78 3.74 4.31
C LEU A 69 5.50 4.50 5.43
N GLY A 70 6.68 5.08 5.16
CA GLY A 70 7.46 5.80 6.17
C GLY A 70 6.71 7.00 6.74
N ALA A 71 6.10 7.80 5.87
CA ALA A 71 5.29 8.93 6.29
C ALA A 71 4.00 8.47 7.02
N GLY A 72 3.38 7.35 6.56
CA GLY A 72 2.22 6.74 7.21
C GLY A 72 2.50 6.29 8.64
N VAL A 73 3.66 5.65 8.88
CA VAL A 73 4.08 5.21 10.22
C VAL A 73 4.17 6.40 11.19
N GLY A 74 4.74 7.53 10.77
CA GLY A 74 4.81 8.73 11.59
C GLY A 74 3.44 9.24 12.05
N ALA A 75 2.48 9.30 11.14
CA ALA A 75 1.10 9.66 11.47
C ALA A 75 0.43 8.60 12.36
N GLY A 76 0.66 7.32 12.10
CA GLY A 76 0.14 6.21 12.89
C GLY A 76 0.57 6.24 14.36
N VAL A 77 1.84 6.57 14.62
CA VAL A 77 2.35 6.73 16.00
C VAL A 77 1.59 7.80 16.78
N LEU A 78 1.30 8.94 16.13
CA LEU A 78 0.51 10.00 16.77
C LEU A 78 -0.93 9.55 17.03
N VAL A 79 -1.55 8.87 16.07
CA VAL A 79 -2.91 8.32 16.22
C VAL A 79 -2.97 7.34 17.39
N SER A 80 -2.05 6.37 17.45
CA SER A 80 -1.97 5.39 18.55
C SER A 80 -1.81 6.07 19.90
N ARG A 81 -0.96 7.09 19.99
CA ARG A 81 -0.70 7.84 21.22
C ARG A 81 -1.96 8.53 21.73
N TYR A 82 -2.67 9.27 20.87
CA TYR A 82 -3.88 9.99 21.27
C TYR A 82 -5.07 9.04 21.48
N PHE A 83 -5.12 7.92 20.77
CA PHE A 83 -6.08 6.86 21.03
C PHE A 83 -5.90 6.27 22.43
N GLY A 84 -4.67 5.90 22.81
CA GLY A 84 -4.34 5.39 24.13
C GLY A 84 -4.58 6.40 25.26
N ALA A 85 -4.37 7.70 25.00
CA ALA A 85 -4.67 8.80 25.93
C ALA A 85 -6.17 9.14 25.99
N ARG A 86 -7.03 8.49 25.19
CA ARG A 86 -8.47 8.77 25.05
C ARG A 86 -8.79 10.21 24.57
N GLU A 87 -7.82 10.87 23.96
CA GLU A 87 -7.98 12.22 23.39
C GLU A 87 -8.51 12.17 21.95
N TYR A 88 -9.72 11.65 21.77
CA TYR A 88 -10.33 11.42 20.46
C TYR A 88 -10.47 12.68 19.58
N GLY A 89 -10.58 13.86 20.18
CA GLY A 89 -10.63 15.12 19.47
C GLY A 89 -9.34 15.38 18.68
N LYS A 90 -8.19 15.28 19.37
CA LYS A 90 -6.87 15.44 18.74
C LYS A 90 -6.56 14.32 17.74
N MET A 91 -6.97 13.08 18.08
CA MET A 91 -6.83 11.94 17.17
C MET A 91 -7.55 12.20 15.84
N LYS A 92 -8.82 12.65 15.87
CA LYS A 92 -9.58 12.98 14.65
C LYS A 92 -8.90 14.06 13.81
N THR A 93 -8.37 15.10 14.46
CA THR A 93 -7.64 16.16 13.76
C THR A 93 -6.41 15.62 13.04
N ILE A 94 -5.63 14.74 13.69
CA ILE A 94 -4.46 14.11 13.10
C ILE A 94 -4.85 13.23 11.92
N VAL A 95 -5.87 12.40 12.07
CA VAL A 95 -6.36 11.54 10.98
C VAL A 95 -6.77 12.39 9.78
N SER A 96 -7.61 13.42 9.98
CA SER A 96 -8.06 14.28 8.89
C SER A 96 -6.92 15.03 8.21
N THR A 97 -5.99 15.59 9.00
CA THR A 97 -4.82 16.30 8.47
C THR A 97 -3.91 15.34 7.68
N SER A 98 -3.69 14.14 8.20
CA SER A 98 -2.88 13.12 7.51
C SER A 98 -3.52 12.72 6.18
N LEU A 99 -4.83 12.44 6.15
CA LEU A 99 -5.54 12.07 4.93
C LEU A 99 -5.41 13.16 3.85
N ILE A 100 -5.63 14.41 4.22
CA ILE A 100 -5.53 15.55 3.27
C ILE A 100 -4.07 15.72 2.81
N SER A 101 -3.11 15.71 3.72
CA SER A 101 -1.70 15.88 3.40
C SER A 101 -1.19 14.76 2.48
N PHE A 102 -1.57 13.51 2.75
CA PHE A 102 -1.18 12.37 1.91
C PHE A 102 -1.84 12.39 0.54
N LEU A 103 -3.11 12.82 0.47
CA LEU A 103 -3.78 13.00 -0.82
C LEU A 103 -3.08 14.06 -1.67
N LEU A 104 -2.78 15.22 -1.09
CA LEU A 104 -2.05 16.27 -1.80
C LEU A 104 -0.65 15.82 -2.23
N LEU A 105 0.09 15.18 -1.33
CA LEU A 105 1.42 14.65 -1.64
C LEU A 105 1.36 13.62 -2.76
N SER A 106 0.38 12.71 -2.74
CA SER A 106 0.23 11.67 -3.77
C SER A 106 -0.11 12.25 -5.14
N ILE A 107 -0.94 13.29 -5.19
CA ILE A 107 -1.26 14.00 -6.43
C ILE A 107 0.00 14.67 -6.99
N VAL A 108 0.77 15.38 -6.14
CA VAL A 108 2.00 16.04 -6.56
C VAL A 108 3.03 15.02 -7.08
N LEU A 109 3.25 13.94 -6.35
CA LEU A 109 4.17 12.87 -6.77
C LEU A 109 3.66 12.12 -8.01
N GLY A 110 2.36 11.89 -8.12
CA GLY A 110 1.74 11.27 -9.29
C GLY A 110 1.92 12.11 -10.54
N VAL A 111 1.63 13.40 -10.47
CA VAL A 111 1.84 14.35 -11.58
C VAL A 111 3.33 14.43 -11.94
N PHE A 112 4.22 14.57 -10.95
CA PHE A 112 5.65 14.54 -11.18
C PHE A 112 6.08 13.26 -11.89
N GLY A 113 5.64 12.10 -11.41
CA GLY A 113 5.95 10.81 -12.01
C GLY A 113 5.46 10.66 -13.46
N LEU A 114 4.25 11.16 -13.76
CA LEU A 114 3.73 11.14 -15.13
C LEU A 114 4.62 11.91 -16.13
N PHE A 115 5.12 13.09 -15.74
CA PHE A 115 5.99 13.89 -16.61
C PHE A 115 7.39 13.31 -16.72
N PHE A 116 7.93 12.74 -15.64
CA PHE A 116 9.31 12.28 -15.57
C PHE A 116 9.48 10.77 -15.80
N ALA A 117 8.39 9.99 -16.03
CA ALA A 117 8.46 8.54 -16.22
C ALA A 117 9.52 8.10 -17.25
N ASN A 118 9.55 8.74 -18.41
CA ASN A 118 10.53 8.42 -19.45
C ASN A 118 11.98 8.71 -19.02
N SER A 119 12.22 9.86 -18.39
CA SER A 119 13.55 10.22 -17.87
C SER A 119 14.01 9.28 -16.75
N MET A 120 13.10 8.83 -15.90
CA MET A 120 13.40 7.87 -14.84
C MET A 120 13.81 6.51 -15.41
N MET A 121 13.05 5.97 -16.38
CA MET A 121 13.35 4.67 -16.98
C MET A 121 14.62 4.71 -17.83
N SER A 122 14.83 5.79 -18.58
CA SER A 122 16.08 6.01 -19.34
C SER A 122 17.28 6.15 -18.38
N GLY A 123 17.12 6.84 -17.26
CA GLY A 123 18.17 6.99 -16.24
C GLY A 123 18.54 5.67 -15.55
N LEU A 124 17.63 4.72 -15.47
CA LEU A 124 17.88 3.34 -15.00
C LEU A 124 18.52 2.44 -16.07
N GLN A 125 18.84 2.98 -17.25
CA GLN A 125 19.41 2.23 -18.36
C GLN A 125 18.54 1.03 -18.77
N THR A 126 17.22 1.21 -18.75
CA THR A 126 16.27 0.19 -19.19
C THR A 126 16.51 -0.15 -20.66
N PRO A 127 16.61 -1.43 -21.05
CA PRO A 127 16.79 -1.84 -22.44
C PRO A 127 15.75 -1.23 -23.38
N ALA A 128 16.18 -0.84 -24.59
CA ALA A 128 15.33 -0.11 -25.54
C ALA A 128 14.12 -0.92 -26.02
N ASP A 129 14.22 -2.23 -26.04
CA ASP A 129 13.19 -3.19 -26.45
C ASP A 129 12.00 -3.25 -25.47
N ILE A 130 12.20 -2.88 -24.20
CA ILE A 130 11.14 -2.87 -23.15
C ILE A 130 10.87 -1.47 -22.61
N LEU A 131 11.56 -0.44 -23.07
CA LEU A 131 11.49 0.91 -22.52
C LEU A 131 10.08 1.50 -22.63
N ASP A 132 9.44 1.38 -23.79
CA ASP A 132 8.12 1.94 -24.04
C ASP A 132 7.05 1.28 -23.14
N ASP A 133 7.10 -0.04 -23.00
CA ASP A 133 6.21 -0.80 -22.12
C ASP A 133 6.42 -0.43 -20.65
N ALA A 134 7.68 -0.28 -20.23
CA ALA A 134 8.03 0.13 -18.87
C ALA A 134 7.56 1.56 -18.56
N VAL A 135 7.72 2.49 -19.51
CA VAL A 135 7.23 3.88 -19.36
C VAL A 135 5.70 3.91 -19.30
N LEU A 136 5.02 3.14 -20.14
CA LEU A 136 3.56 3.04 -20.14
C LEU A 136 3.07 2.48 -18.79
N TYR A 137 3.63 1.36 -18.33
CA TYR A 137 3.33 0.76 -17.04
C TYR A 137 3.50 1.77 -15.90
N LEU A 138 4.64 2.46 -15.87
CA LEU A 138 4.95 3.44 -14.84
C LEU A 138 3.97 4.62 -14.84
N ARG A 139 3.54 5.10 -16.02
CA ARG A 139 2.52 6.16 -16.14
C ARG A 139 1.17 5.71 -15.59
N VAL A 140 0.71 4.51 -15.95
CA VAL A 140 -0.53 3.95 -15.42
C VAL A 140 -0.45 3.80 -13.89
N TYR A 141 0.70 3.34 -13.39
CA TYR A 141 0.96 3.24 -11.96
C TYR A 141 0.83 4.61 -11.26
N PHE A 142 1.41 5.68 -11.82
CA PHE A 142 1.31 7.03 -11.26
C PHE A 142 -0.10 7.62 -11.29
N VAL A 143 -0.93 7.24 -12.26
CA VAL A 143 -2.38 7.60 -12.25
C VAL A 143 -3.08 6.92 -11.06
N GLY A 144 -2.73 5.69 -10.74
CA GLY A 144 -3.25 4.95 -9.58
C GLY A 144 -2.67 5.39 -8.22
N PHE A 145 -1.62 6.20 -8.22
CA PHE A 145 -0.85 6.57 -7.04
C PHE A 145 -1.66 7.22 -5.90
N PRO A 146 -2.60 8.15 -6.16
CA PRO A 146 -3.45 8.70 -5.11
C PRO A 146 -4.27 7.64 -4.37
N PHE A 147 -4.77 6.64 -5.08
CA PHE A 147 -5.55 5.55 -4.49
C PHE A 147 -4.66 4.65 -3.63
N LEU A 148 -3.46 4.33 -4.11
CA LEU A 148 -2.47 3.54 -3.38
C LEU A 148 -2.04 4.23 -2.08
N PHE A 149 -1.76 5.55 -2.13
CA PHE A 149 -1.41 6.32 -0.95
C PHE A 149 -2.57 6.38 0.05
N MET A 150 -3.79 6.64 -0.43
CA MET A 150 -4.98 6.66 0.44
C MET A 150 -5.25 5.30 1.08
N TYR A 151 -5.07 4.20 0.36
CA TYR A 151 -5.16 2.86 0.93
C TYR A 151 -4.14 2.65 2.04
N ASN A 152 -2.86 2.99 1.80
CA ASN A 152 -1.79 2.81 2.78
C ASN A 152 -2.02 3.65 4.05
N ILE A 153 -2.40 4.93 3.92
CA ILE A 153 -2.65 5.77 5.09
C ILE A 153 -3.87 5.31 5.87
N LEU A 154 -4.97 4.93 5.20
CA LEU A 154 -6.15 4.39 5.86
C LEU A 154 -5.84 3.08 6.59
N SER A 155 -5.12 2.17 5.94
CA SER A 155 -4.66 0.91 6.55
C SER A 155 -3.81 1.17 7.80
N THR A 156 -2.90 2.15 7.74
CA THR A 156 -2.08 2.55 8.89
C THR A 156 -2.94 3.15 10.00
N MET A 157 -3.96 3.96 9.69
CA MET A 157 -4.86 4.52 10.71
C MET A 157 -5.64 3.43 11.43
N PHE A 158 -6.20 2.45 10.70
CA PHE A 158 -6.92 1.32 11.31
C PHE A 158 -6.00 0.45 12.18
N THR A 159 -4.81 0.11 11.69
CA THR A 159 -3.83 -0.66 12.48
C THR A 159 -3.37 0.11 13.71
N SER A 160 -3.24 1.42 13.63
CA SER A 160 -2.83 2.28 14.76
C SER A 160 -3.83 2.34 15.91
N ILE A 161 -5.10 2.05 15.65
CA ILE A 161 -6.14 1.94 16.69
C ILE A 161 -6.43 0.48 17.09
N GLY A 162 -5.66 -0.49 16.59
CA GLY A 162 -5.79 -1.90 16.92
C GLY A 162 -6.66 -2.72 15.96
N GLU A 163 -7.32 -2.09 14.98
CA GLU A 163 -8.25 -2.73 14.03
C GLU A 163 -7.53 -3.25 12.78
N SER A 164 -6.66 -4.26 12.94
CA SER A 164 -5.91 -4.86 11.82
C SER A 164 -6.76 -5.75 10.90
N LYS A 165 -7.96 -6.15 11.32
CA LYS A 165 -8.86 -7.03 10.54
C LYS A 165 -9.49 -6.32 9.36
N ILE A 166 -9.74 -5.01 9.47
CA ILE A 166 -10.36 -4.22 8.40
C ILE A 166 -9.43 -4.12 7.19
N PRO A 167 -8.16 -3.68 7.32
CA PRO A 167 -7.22 -3.71 6.20
C PRO A 167 -7.03 -5.09 5.59
N LEU A 168 -6.96 -6.14 6.40
CA LEU A 168 -6.87 -7.52 5.92
C LEU A 168 -8.07 -7.91 5.06
N GLY A 169 -9.30 -7.62 5.51
CA GLY A 169 -10.52 -7.92 4.77
C GLY A 169 -10.57 -7.18 3.42
N LEU A 170 -10.18 -5.90 3.39
CA LEU A 170 -10.09 -5.12 2.16
C LEU A 170 -9.02 -5.65 1.22
N LEU A 171 -7.86 -6.06 1.74
CA LEU A 171 -6.79 -6.66 0.95
C LEU A 171 -7.25 -7.96 0.28
N ILE A 172 -7.88 -8.87 1.02
CA ILE A 172 -8.39 -10.13 0.48
C ILE A 172 -9.43 -9.86 -0.62
N PHE A 173 -10.38 -8.96 -0.35
CA PHE A 173 -11.41 -8.59 -1.32
C PHE A 173 -10.82 -8.03 -2.61
N SER A 174 -9.89 -7.06 -2.51
CA SER A 174 -9.27 -6.44 -3.67
C SER A 174 -8.39 -7.43 -4.45
N SER A 175 -7.68 -8.33 -3.76
CA SER A 175 -6.86 -9.36 -4.40
C SER A 175 -7.70 -10.36 -5.20
N ILE A 176 -8.83 -10.81 -4.65
CA ILE A 176 -9.75 -11.69 -5.37
C ILE A 176 -10.32 -10.98 -6.59
N LEU A 177 -10.78 -9.74 -6.44
CA LEU A 177 -11.32 -8.94 -7.53
C LEU A 177 -10.29 -8.75 -8.65
N ASN A 178 -9.05 -8.45 -8.30
CA ASN A 178 -7.98 -8.26 -9.26
C ASN A 178 -7.68 -9.56 -10.03
N ILE A 179 -7.49 -10.69 -9.35
CA ILE A 179 -7.28 -12.00 -10.02
C ILE A 179 -8.44 -12.34 -10.98
N LEU A 180 -9.68 -12.04 -10.57
CA LEU A 180 -10.83 -12.27 -11.45
C LEU A 180 -10.81 -11.37 -12.68
N MET A 181 -10.38 -10.12 -12.54
CA MET A 181 -10.24 -9.18 -13.66
C MET A 181 -9.11 -9.61 -14.60
N ASP A 182 -7.96 -10.02 -14.05
CA ASP A 182 -6.81 -10.48 -14.83
C ASP A 182 -7.10 -11.74 -15.65
N LEU A 183 -7.95 -12.64 -15.11
CA LEU A 183 -8.40 -13.83 -15.82
C LEU A 183 -9.48 -13.57 -16.88
N TRP A 184 -10.19 -12.44 -16.75
CA TRP A 184 -11.27 -12.07 -17.67
C TRP A 184 -10.77 -11.26 -18.88
N MET A 185 -9.64 -10.57 -18.74
CA MET A 185 -8.99 -9.79 -19.80
C MET A 185 -8.09 -10.66 -20.70
#